data_e6550e78ddcf50b643792eb86f561447
#
_entry.id   e6550e78ddcf50b643792eb86f561447
#
_cell.length_a   1.000
_cell.length_b   1.000
_cell.length_c   1.000
_cell.angle_alpha   90.00
_cell.angle_beta   90.00
_cell.angle_gamma   90.00
#
_symmetry.space_group_name_H-M   'P 1'
#
loop_
_entity.id
_entity.type
_entity.pdbx_description
1 polymer ?
#
loop_
_entity_poly.entity_id
_entity_poly.type
_entity_poly.pdbx_seq_one_letter_code
_entity_poly.pdbx_strand_id
1 'polypeptide(L)'
;MKLSRITSTMLGIAILASSCGQSDRYIAIQGYAQGGTYTVKMNLRGTEGMIRKSPTELKTAIDSILNDIDTTLSGYNKGSLLSRFNAGKRIPLNDMFADVYSRAYEYYEETAGALDVASGPIFDLWGFGFTKDTMPSADRINAVLASCGMGRMKADILTAAQDGTISSADQLKEPS
;
A
#
# COMPACT_ATOMS: atom_id res chain seq x y z
N MET A 1 -26.97 21.17 64.87
CA MET A 1 -25.65 20.62 64.55
C MET A 1 -25.65 19.31 63.71
N LYS A 2 -26.78 18.61 63.49
CA LYS A 2 -26.86 17.35 62.74
C LYS A 2 -27.12 17.53 61.23
N LEU A 3 -27.78 18.63 60.83
CA LEU A 3 -28.11 18.86 59.40
C LEU A 3 -26.90 19.25 58.55
N SER A 4 -25.93 19.97 59.08
CA SER A 4 -24.72 20.44 58.42
C SER A 4 -23.75 19.27 58.04
N ARG A 5 -23.75 18.19 58.81
CA ARG A 5 -22.91 17.02 58.55
C ARG A 5 -23.47 16.13 57.43
N ILE A 6 -24.79 16.06 57.30
CA ILE A 6 -25.45 15.25 56.23
C ILE A 6 -25.29 15.92 54.87
N THR A 7 -25.41 17.24 54.79
CA THR A 7 -25.20 17.97 53.52
C THR A 7 -23.75 17.90 53.03
N SER A 8 -22.77 17.92 53.95
CA SER A 8 -21.36 17.81 53.58
C SER A 8 -21.00 16.41 53.07
N THR A 9 -21.62 15.36 53.62
CA THR A 9 -21.39 13.97 53.19
C THR A 9 -22.06 13.68 51.84
N MET A 10 -23.24 14.23 51.58
CA MET A 10 -23.94 14.13 50.30
C MET A 10 -23.19 14.86 49.18
N LEU A 11 -22.59 16.01 49.45
CA LEU A 11 -21.79 16.76 48.48
C LEU A 11 -20.50 16.01 48.12
N GLY A 12 -19.84 15.33 49.08
CA GLY A 12 -18.67 14.50 48.86
C GLY A 12 -18.92 13.26 47.97
N ILE A 13 -20.10 12.64 48.15
CA ILE A 13 -20.48 11.46 47.30
C ILE A 13 -20.83 11.86 45.88
N ALA A 14 -21.43 13.06 45.69
CA ALA A 14 -21.72 13.56 44.33
C ALA A 14 -20.46 13.86 43.50
N ILE A 15 -19.36 14.27 44.14
CA ILE A 15 -18.09 14.55 43.46
C ILE A 15 -17.37 13.26 43.06
N LEU A 16 -17.52 12.15 43.78
CA LEU A 16 -16.94 10.88 43.45
C LEU A 16 -17.66 10.16 42.29
N ALA A 17 -18.92 10.49 42.01
CA ALA A 17 -19.68 9.92 40.91
C ALA A 17 -19.33 10.57 39.53
N SER A 18 -18.63 11.70 39.51
CA SER A 18 -18.25 12.40 38.26
C SER A 18 -16.94 11.90 37.62
N SER A 19 -16.29 10.89 38.21
CA SER A 19 -15.04 10.33 37.75
C SER A 19 -15.25 9.11 36.84
N CYS A 20 -16.42 8.96 36.21
CA CYS A 20 -16.53 8.04 35.09
C CYS A 20 -15.81 8.66 33.88
N GLY A 21 -14.50 8.44 33.77
CA GLY A 21 -13.76 8.71 32.57
C GLY A 21 -14.46 8.04 31.39
N GLN A 22 -14.77 8.82 30.37
CA GLN A 22 -15.35 8.32 29.14
C GLN A 22 -14.50 7.16 28.63
N SER A 23 -15.04 5.94 28.63
CA SER A 23 -14.33 4.75 28.15
C SER A 23 -14.00 4.93 26.69
N ASP A 24 -12.77 4.56 26.30
CA ASP A 24 -12.39 4.49 24.88
C ASP A 24 -13.38 3.61 24.12
N ARG A 25 -13.87 4.12 23.00
CA ARG A 25 -14.81 3.40 22.15
C ARG A 25 -14.07 2.90 20.92
N TYR A 26 -13.62 1.66 20.95
CA TYR A 26 -12.97 1.03 19.82
C TYR A 26 -13.97 0.22 18.97
N ILE A 27 -13.80 0.30 17.65
CA ILE A 27 -14.37 -0.67 16.71
C ILE A 27 -13.23 -1.41 16.01
N ALA A 28 -13.48 -2.67 15.66
CA ALA A 28 -12.56 -3.50 14.90
C ALA A 28 -13.26 -3.97 13.62
N ILE A 29 -12.64 -3.73 12.47
CA ILE A 29 -13.09 -4.16 11.16
C ILE A 29 -12.09 -5.20 10.67
N GLN A 30 -12.58 -6.38 10.29
CA GLN A 30 -11.75 -7.48 9.83
C GLN A 30 -12.15 -7.92 8.43
N GLY A 31 -11.17 -8.40 7.66
CA GLY A 31 -11.40 -8.94 6.34
C GLY A 31 -10.22 -9.76 5.85
N TYR A 32 -10.30 -10.17 4.58
CA TYR A 32 -9.26 -10.90 3.88
C TYR A 32 -8.92 -10.15 2.59
N ALA A 33 -7.64 -9.89 2.35
CA ALA A 33 -7.15 -9.25 1.14
C ALA A 33 -5.68 -9.62 0.89
N GLN A 34 -5.23 -9.57 -0.34
CA GLN A 34 -3.83 -9.77 -0.74
C GLN A 34 -3.20 -11.06 -0.17
N GLY A 35 -3.99 -12.13 -0.09
CA GLY A 35 -3.54 -13.43 0.41
C GLY A 35 -3.46 -13.55 1.93
N GLY A 36 -3.93 -12.56 2.70
CA GLY A 36 -3.88 -12.54 4.16
C GLY A 36 -5.11 -11.92 4.81
N THR A 37 -5.21 -12.03 6.13
CA THR A 37 -6.24 -11.35 6.92
C THR A 37 -5.76 -9.96 7.35
N TYR A 38 -6.69 -9.01 7.43
CA TYR A 38 -6.40 -7.69 7.99
C TYR A 38 -7.33 -7.38 9.17
N THR A 39 -6.88 -6.51 10.05
CA THR A 39 -7.69 -5.94 11.14
C THR A 39 -7.40 -4.45 11.26
N VAL A 40 -8.43 -3.62 11.08
CA VAL A 40 -8.37 -2.18 11.31
C VAL A 40 -9.08 -1.87 12.62
N LYS A 41 -8.35 -1.33 13.60
CA LYS A 41 -8.89 -0.88 14.88
C LYS A 41 -8.93 0.64 14.91
N MET A 42 -10.09 1.21 15.23
CA MET A 42 -10.28 2.65 15.31
C MET A 42 -10.84 3.04 16.66
N ASN A 43 -10.25 4.07 17.28
CA ASN A 43 -10.84 4.73 18.46
C ASN A 43 -11.83 5.79 17.97
N LEU A 44 -13.08 5.66 18.35
CA LEU A 44 -14.14 6.60 17.99
C LEU A 44 -14.33 7.73 19.03
N ARG A 45 -13.51 7.77 20.08
CA ARG A 45 -13.56 8.85 21.07
C ARG A 45 -13.16 10.18 20.45
N GLY A 46 -13.96 11.21 20.64
CA GLY A 46 -13.70 12.54 20.11
C GLY A 46 -13.94 12.69 18.60
N THR A 47 -14.52 11.67 17.95
CA THR A 47 -14.86 11.72 16.52
C THR A 47 -16.37 11.80 16.28
N GLU A 48 -17.14 12.14 17.32
CA GLU A 48 -18.59 12.29 17.27
C GLU A 48 -18.95 13.31 16.18
N GLY A 49 -19.69 12.85 15.17
CA GLY A 49 -20.07 13.65 14.01
C GLY A 49 -19.02 13.75 12.87
N MET A 50 -17.77 13.32 13.06
CA MET A 50 -16.77 13.27 11.98
C MET A 50 -16.89 11.99 11.16
N ILE A 51 -17.07 10.83 11.82
CA ILE A 51 -17.27 9.56 11.15
C ILE A 51 -18.77 9.31 10.98
N ARG A 52 -19.27 9.56 9.78
CA ARG A 52 -20.70 9.37 9.43
C ARG A 52 -21.01 7.99 8.88
N LYS A 53 -19.98 7.19 8.57
CA LYS A 53 -20.16 5.85 7.98
C LYS A 53 -20.34 4.80 9.07
N SER A 54 -21.24 3.86 8.83
CA SER A 54 -21.40 2.66 9.67
C SER A 54 -20.17 1.75 9.55
N PRO A 55 -19.94 0.81 10.51
CA PRO A 55 -18.87 -0.17 10.41
C PRO A 55 -18.91 -1.00 9.10
N THR A 56 -20.09 -1.30 8.58
CA THR A 56 -20.28 -2.01 7.32
C THR A 56 -19.84 -1.16 6.12
N GLU A 57 -20.23 0.10 6.07
CA GLU A 57 -19.79 1.02 5.01
C GLU A 57 -18.28 1.26 5.05
N LEU A 58 -17.70 1.34 6.24
CA LEU A 58 -16.23 1.45 6.41
C LEU A 58 -15.54 0.19 5.92
N LYS A 59 -16.08 -1.00 6.24
CA LYS A 59 -15.53 -2.27 5.73
C LYS A 59 -15.56 -2.30 4.21
N THR A 60 -16.69 -1.96 3.61
CA THR A 60 -16.83 -1.92 2.13
C THR A 60 -15.82 -0.96 1.50
N ALA A 61 -15.60 0.21 2.08
CA ALA A 61 -14.62 1.17 1.59
C ALA A 61 -13.17 0.64 1.71
N ILE A 62 -12.83 -0.01 2.81
CA ILE A 62 -11.51 -0.63 3.02
C ILE A 62 -11.31 -1.77 2.01
N ASP A 63 -12.28 -2.66 1.87
CA ASP A 63 -12.21 -3.77 0.91
C ASP A 63 -12.05 -3.26 -0.54
N SER A 64 -12.73 -2.17 -0.91
CA SER A 64 -12.59 -1.53 -2.22
C SER A 64 -11.17 -1.03 -2.45
N ILE A 65 -10.59 -0.30 -1.50
CA ILE A 65 -9.21 0.21 -1.60
C ILE A 65 -8.21 -0.94 -1.74
N LEU A 66 -8.35 -1.99 -0.93
CA LEU A 66 -7.47 -3.15 -0.98
C LEU A 66 -7.59 -3.92 -2.30
N ASN A 67 -8.81 -4.00 -2.85
CA ASN A 67 -9.06 -4.58 -4.17
C ASN A 67 -8.43 -3.73 -5.29
N ASP A 68 -8.54 -2.41 -5.22
CA ASP A 68 -7.95 -1.50 -6.21
C ASP A 68 -6.41 -1.62 -6.20
N ILE A 69 -5.79 -1.76 -5.02
CA ILE A 69 -4.36 -2.05 -4.90
C ILE A 69 -4.02 -3.41 -5.53
N ASP A 70 -4.79 -4.47 -5.25
CA ASP A 70 -4.54 -5.80 -5.80
C ASP A 70 -4.65 -5.80 -7.33
N THR A 71 -5.71 -5.22 -7.87
CA THR A 71 -5.94 -5.17 -9.32
C THR A 71 -4.97 -4.25 -10.06
N THR A 72 -4.35 -3.28 -9.38
CA THR A 72 -3.39 -2.36 -9.97
C THR A 72 -1.95 -2.86 -9.78
N LEU A 73 -1.53 -3.19 -8.55
CA LEU A 73 -0.11 -3.30 -8.18
C LEU A 73 0.34 -4.72 -7.79
N SER A 74 -0.55 -5.72 -7.73
CA SER A 74 -0.15 -7.06 -7.31
C SER A 74 0.71 -7.77 -8.35
N GLY A 75 1.90 -8.23 -7.96
CA GLY A 75 2.73 -9.13 -8.76
C GLY A 75 2.21 -10.58 -8.79
N TYR A 76 1.39 -10.97 -7.80
CA TYR A 76 0.80 -12.31 -7.69
C TYR A 76 -0.49 -12.44 -8.50
N ASN A 77 -1.30 -11.40 -8.56
CA ASN A 77 -2.50 -11.34 -9.40
C ASN A 77 -2.08 -11.15 -10.87
N LYS A 78 -2.13 -12.23 -11.66
CA LYS A 78 -1.74 -12.18 -13.09
C LYS A 78 -2.64 -11.31 -13.95
N GLY A 79 -3.82 -10.93 -13.44
CA GLY A 79 -4.75 -9.98 -14.06
C GLY A 79 -4.46 -8.52 -13.74
N SER A 80 -3.61 -8.23 -12.75
CA SER A 80 -3.28 -6.86 -12.34
C SER A 80 -2.61 -6.05 -13.46
N LEU A 81 -2.70 -4.72 -13.35
CA LEU A 81 -2.01 -3.84 -14.31
C LEU A 81 -0.50 -4.05 -14.25
N LEU A 82 0.10 -4.17 -13.06
CA LEU A 82 1.53 -4.40 -12.90
C LEU A 82 1.98 -5.73 -13.53
N SER A 83 1.27 -6.83 -13.28
CA SER A 83 1.61 -8.13 -13.86
C SER A 83 1.51 -8.14 -15.38
N ARG A 84 0.51 -7.46 -15.94
CA ARG A 84 0.33 -7.31 -17.38
C ARG A 84 1.41 -6.41 -17.99
N PHE A 85 1.74 -5.30 -17.34
CA PHE A 85 2.84 -4.40 -17.74
C PHE A 85 4.18 -5.13 -17.76
N ASN A 86 4.51 -5.87 -16.70
CA ASN A 86 5.73 -6.70 -16.64
C ASN A 86 5.78 -7.80 -17.72
N ALA A 87 4.61 -8.28 -18.16
CA ALA A 87 4.51 -9.22 -19.28
C ALA A 87 4.56 -8.55 -20.67
N GLY A 88 4.91 -7.27 -20.76
CA GLY A 88 5.01 -6.51 -22.01
C GLY A 88 3.66 -6.13 -22.63
N LYS A 89 2.56 -6.33 -21.92
CA LYS A 89 1.23 -5.99 -22.45
C LYS A 89 0.95 -4.49 -22.27
N ARG A 90 0.19 -3.93 -23.20
CA ARG A 90 -0.33 -2.58 -23.07
C ARG A 90 -1.46 -2.57 -22.03
N ILE A 91 -1.38 -1.62 -21.12
CA ILE A 91 -2.35 -1.45 -19.99
C ILE A 91 -2.92 -0.03 -20.00
N PRO A 92 -4.13 0.18 -19.51
CA PRO A 92 -4.57 1.52 -19.14
C PRO A 92 -3.71 2.04 -17.99
N LEU A 93 -3.24 3.28 -18.10
CA LEU A 93 -2.50 3.95 -17.03
C LEU A 93 -3.51 4.62 -16.08
N ASN A 94 -3.51 4.24 -14.81
CA ASN A 94 -4.28 4.91 -13.76
C ASN A 94 -3.36 5.69 -12.82
N ASP A 95 -3.96 6.61 -12.05
CA ASP A 95 -3.22 7.51 -11.15
C ASP A 95 -2.38 6.74 -10.11
N MET A 96 -2.92 5.64 -9.56
CA MET A 96 -2.22 4.81 -8.58
C MET A 96 -0.94 4.20 -9.17
N PHE A 97 -1.02 3.66 -10.38
CA PHE A 97 0.14 3.09 -11.06
C PHE A 97 1.18 4.17 -11.36
N ALA A 98 0.73 5.32 -11.88
CA ALA A 98 1.59 6.44 -12.21
C ALA A 98 2.30 7.01 -10.96
N ASP A 99 1.57 7.22 -9.85
CA ASP A 99 2.14 7.74 -8.60
C ASP A 99 3.20 6.77 -8.02
N VAL A 100 2.89 5.48 -7.95
CA VAL A 100 3.84 4.49 -7.43
C VAL A 100 5.08 4.37 -8.31
N TYR A 101 4.92 4.41 -9.64
CA TYR A 101 6.05 4.39 -10.56
C TYR A 101 6.95 5.61 -10.37
N SER A 102 6.36 6.80 -10.33
CA SER A 102 7.11 8.07 -10.18
C SER A 102 7.91 8.09 -8.86
N ARG A 103 7.27 7.69 -7.75
CA ARG A 103 7.96 7.59 -6.44
C ARG A 103 9.07 6.54 -6.45
N ALA A 104 8.85 5.39 -7.11
CA ALA A 104 9.87 4.36 -7.24
C ALA A 104 11.09 4.88 -8.01
N TYR A 105 10.87 5.71 -9.04
CA TYR A 105 11.94 6.34 -9.80
C TYR A 105 12.68 7.40 -8.97
N GLU A 106 11.98 8.26 -8.23
CA GLU A 106 12.57 9.22 -7.28
C GLU A 106 13.49 8.52 -6.28
N TYR A 107 13.01 7.47 -5.63
CA TYR A 107 13.82 6.71 -4.66
C TYR A 107 15.00 5.97 -5.32
N TYR A 108 14.85 5.50 -6.55
CA TYR A 108 15.97 4.97 -7.30
C TYR A 108 17.09 6.01 -7.45
N GLU A 109 16.74 7.24 -7.82
CA GLU A 109 17.72 8.33 -7.98
C GLU A 109 18.30 8.78 -6.64
N GLU A 110 17.47 9.03 -5.62
CA GLU A 110 17.89 9.45 -4.28
C GLU A 110 18.87 8.45 -3.63
N THR A 111 18.68 7.16 -3.90
CA THR A 111 19.53 6.09 -3.35
C THR A 111 20.69 5.71 -4.25
N ALA A 112 20.92 6.44 -5.34
CA ALA A 112 21.91 6.10 -6.37
C ALA A 112 21.80 4.65 -6.87
N GLY A 113 20.54 4.17 -7.03
CA GLY A 113 20.23 2.83 -7.51
C GLY A 113 20.22 1.72 -6.45
N ALA A 114 20.43 2.04 -5.18
CA ALA A 114 20.37 1.02 -4.12
C ALA A 114 18.95 0.46 -3.92
N LEU A 115 17.91 1.26 -4.19
CA LEU A 115 16.54 0.82 -4.29
C LEU A 115 16.16 0.78 -5.78
N ASP A 116 15.90 -0.41 -6.30
CA ASP A 116 15.54 -0.62 -7.72
C ASP A 116 14.39 -1.61 -7.86
N VAL A 117 13.17 -1.09 -8.12
CA VAL A 117 11.96 -1.92 -8.26
C VAL A 117 11.92 -2.71 -9.59
N ALA A 118 12.76 -2.36 -10.55
CA ALA A 118 12.88 -3.08 -11.83
C ALA A 118 13.93 -4.19 -11.79
N SER A 119 14.49 -4.51 -10.63
CA SER A 119 15.44 -5.61 -10.40
C SER A 119 14.77 -7.00 -10.30
N GLY A 120 13.46 -7.11 -10.53
CA GLY A 120 12.72 -8.39 -10.48
C GLY A 120 13.40 -9.55 -11.21
N PRO A 121 13.90 -9.40 -12.43
CA PRO A 121 14.61 -10.49 -13.14
C PRO A 121 15.84 -11.04 -12.40
N ILE A 122 16.53 -10.22 -11.60
CA ILE A 122 17.64 -10.67 -10.73
C ILE A 122 17.09 -11.51 -9.57
N PHE A 123 16.00 -11.08 -8.93
CA PHE A 123 15.35 -11.87 -7.88
C PHE A 123 14.89 -13.22 -8.38
N ASP A 124 14.29 -13.27 -9.58
CA ASP A 124 13.87 -14.53 -10.23
C ASP A 124 15.09 -15.43 -10.53
N LEU A 125 16.18 -14.85 -11.02
CA LEU A 125 17.41 -15.58 -11.33
C LEU A 125 18.03 -16.26 -10.10
N TRP A 126 17.92 -15.62 -8.92
CA TRP A 126 18.40 -16.20 -7.65
C TRP A 126 17.37 -17.13 -6.97
N GLY A 127 16.21 -17.35 -7.58
CA GLY A 127 15.16 -18.21 -7.04
C GLY A 127 14.33 -17.58 -5.92
N PHE A 128 14.45 -16.28 -5.67
CA PHE A 128 13.63 -15.56 -4.68
C PHE A 128 12.28 -15.10 -5.23
N GLY A 129 12.08 -15.20 -6.56
CA GLY A 129 10.84 -14.85 -7.23
C GLY A 129 9.95 -16.07 -7.51
N PHE A 130 9.45 -16.14 -8.75
CA PHE A 130 8.50 -17.17 -9.19
C PHE A 130 9.18 -18.40 -9.81
N THR A 131 10.49 -18.41 -9.95
CA THR A 131 11.28 -19.53 -10.51
C THR A 131 11.99 -20.30 -9.41
N LYS A 132 12.20 -21.61 -9.67
CA LYS A 132 13.01 -22.47 -8.81
C LYS A 132 14.29 -22.75 -9.58
N ASP A 133 15.28 -21.89 -9.47
CA ASP A 133 16.54 -22.08 -10.19
C ASP A 133 17.69 -22.46 -9.25
N THR A 134 18.70 -23.07 -9.83
CA THR A 134 19.99 -23.36 -9.18
C THR A 134 20.85 -22.11 -9.18
N MET A 135 21.93 -22.10 -8.38
CA MET A 135 22.90 -21.01 -8.31
C MET A 135 23.30 -20.56 -9.73
N PRO A 136 23.04 -19.29 -10.10
CA PRO A 136 23.33 -18.79 -11.44
C PRO A 136 24.83 -18.59 -11.66
N SER A 137 25.31 -18.76 -12.91
CA SER A 137 26.69 -18.42 -13.27
C SER A 137 26.90 -16.90 -13.33
N ALA A 138 28.15 -16.45 -13.19
CA ALA A 138 28.52 -15.04 -13.27
C ALA A 138 28.10 -14.42 -14.63
N ASP A 139 28.26 -15.12 -15.73
CA ASP A 139 27.87 -14.64 -17.06
C ASP A 139 26.37 -14.43 -17.17
N ARG A 140 25.55 -15.34 -16.58
CA ARG A 140 24.11 -15.21 -16.56
C ARG A 140 23.67 -14.04 -15.67
N ILE A 141 24.32 -13.84 -14.52
CA ILE A 141 24.08 -12.66 -13.64
C ILE A 141 24.35 -11.37 -14.41
N ASN A 142 25.52 -11.26 -15.06
CA ASN A 142 25.91 -10.07 -15.81
C ASN A 142 24.95 -9.78 -16.98
N ALA A 143 24.53 -10.82 -17.70
CA ALA A 143 23.56 -10.66 -18.77
C ALA A 143 22.21 -10.14 -18.31
N VAL A 144 21.70 -10.63 -17.17
CA VAL A 144 20.43 -10.16 -16.59
C VAL A 144 20.56 -8.74 -16.04
N LEU A 145 21.66 -8.42 -15.34
CA LEU A 145 21.95 -7.05 -14.86
C LEU A 145 21.96 -6.04 -16.01
N ALA A 146 22.56 -6.39 -17.15
CA ALA A 146 22.57 -5.52 -18.32
C ALA A 146 21.19 -5.32 -18.96
N SER A 147 20.22 -6.18 -18.66
CA SER A 147 18.88 -6.18 -19.30
C SER A 147 17.76 -5.66 -18.44
N CYS A 148 17.96 -5.40 -17.14
CA CYS A 148 16.93 -4.92 -16.20
C CYS A 148 17.38 -3.69 -15.44
N GLY A 149 16.50 -3.17 -14.60
CA GLY A 149 16.75 -2.03 -13.71
C GLY A 149 16.10 -0.73 -14.15
N MET A 150 15.77 0.11 -13.15
CA MET A 150 15.14 1.44 -13.36
C MET A 150 16.03 2.40 -14.16
N GLY A 151 17.35 2.24 -14.13
CA GLY A 151 18.28 3.04 -14.94
C GLY A 151 18.01 3.00 -16.44
N ARG A 152 17.37 1.94 -16.94
CA ARG A 152 16.96 1.77 -18.33
C ARG A 152 15.56 2.32 -18.64
N MET A 153 14.81 2.72 -17.63
CA MET A 153 13.44 3.20 -17.77
C MET A 153 13.42 4.73 -17.86
N LYS A 154 12.38 5.28 -18.51
CA LYS A 154 12.12 6.70 -18.52
C LYS A 154 11.62 7.14 -17.14
N ALA A 155 12.02 8.34 -16.69
CA ALA A 155 11.59 8.88 -15.41
C ALA A 155 10.08 9.18 -15.40
N ASP A 156 9.58 9.77 -16.47
CA ASP A 156 8.19 10.22 -16.57
C ASP A 156 7.34 9.19 -17.34
N ILE A 157 6.47 8.50 -16.60
CA ILE A 157 5.57 7.52 -17.16
C ILE A 157 4.38 8.17 -17.91
N LEU A 158 4.01 9.40 -17.54
CA LEU A 158 2.87 10.10 -18.14
C LEU A 158 3.19 10.54 -19.57
N THR A 159 4.41 11.04 -19.81
CA THR A 159 4.86 11.43 -21.17
C THR A 159 5.07 10.24 -22.10
N ALA A 160 5.33 9.06 -21.55
CA ALA A 160 5.48 7.85 -22.32
C ALA A 160 4.15 7.17 -22.67
N ALA A 161 3.07 7.51 -21.95
CA ALA A 161 1.73 6.98 -22.20
C ALA A 161 1.16 7.54 -23.52
N GLN A 162 0.55 6.66 -24.30
CA GLN A 162 -0.16 7.02 -25.55
C GLN A 162 -1.64 6.71 -25.38
N ASP A 163 -2.51 7.68 -25.63
CA ASP A 163 -3.97 7.54 -25.50
C ASP A 163 -4.39 6.96 -24.13
N GLY A 164 -3.72 7.38 -23.05
CA GLY A 164 -3.98 6.89 -21.69
C GLY A 164 -3.58 5.43 -21.46
N THR A 165 -2.81 4.82 -22.37
CA THR A 165 -2.30 3.45 -22.24
C THR A 165 -0.78 3.40 -22.35
N ILE A 166 -0.18 2.38 -21.77
CA ILE A 166 1.28 2.20 -21.74
C ILE A 166 1.68 0.72 -21.74
N SER A 167 2.87 0.42 -22.26
CA SER A 167 3.54 -0.88 -22.12
C SER A 167 4.93 -0.70 -21.55
N SER A 168 5.54 -1.77 -21.05
CA SER A 168 6.93 -1.71 -20.56
C SER A 168 7.93 -1.31 -21.67
N ALA A 169 7.65 -1.60 -22.92
CA ALA A 169 8.48 -1.18 -24.05
C ALA A 169 8.48 0.35 -24.21
N ASP A 170 7.34 1.03 -24.00
CA ASP A 170 7.23 2.49 -24.11
C ASP A 170 8.07 3.22 -23.03
N GLN A 171 8.36 2.52 -21.93
CA GLN A 171 9.15 3.04 -20.80
C GLN A 171 10.65 2.90 -20.97
N LEU A 172 11.13 2.08 -21.91
CA LEU A 172 12.58 1.94 -22.13
C LEU A 172 13.16 3.25 -22.70
N LYS A 173 14.34 3.62 -22.21
CA LYS A 173 15.15 4.68 -22.82
C LYS A 173 15.63 4.20 -24.19
N GLU A 174 15.73 5.15 -25.13
CA GLU A 174 16.38 4.87 -26.41
C GLU A 174 17.82 4.40 -26.17
N PRO A 175 18.31 3.39 -26.92
CA PRO A 175 19.70 2.98 -26.83
C PRO A 175 20.59 4.15 -27.23
N SER A 176 21.54 4.50 -26.36
CA SER A 176 22.57 5.51 -26.58
C SER A 176 23.62 5.06 -27.55
#